data_6cd02f31025cf63eba46766e16a96421
#
_entry.id   6cd02f31025cf63eba46766e16a96421
#
_cell.length_a   1.000
_cell.length_b   1.000
_cell.length_c   1.000
_cell.angle_alpha   90.00
_cell.angle_beta   90.00
_cell.angle_gamma   90.00
#
_symmetry.space_group_name_H-M   'P 1'
#
loop_
_entity.id
_entity.type
_entity.pdbx_description
1 polymer ?
#
loop_
_entity_poly.entity_id
_entity_poly.type
_entity_poly.pdbx_seq_one_letter_code
_entity_poly.pdbx_strand_id
1 'polypeptide(L)'
;LFERRMAAVLQVAEYKRAHGLPIYDAARETAVLEKAAARIQSPALRPYYKDHVQNLMDVAKQYEAVVLGRNRAAYQGVEGAFAHIALRALFPHAEAVSYPTWDEVFDAVEHGDAARGVVPFENSHAGDVSAVLDLCYNHPALWVVDVYDLPISQNLLVLPGTKLDQIKSVYSH
;
A
#
# COMPACT_ATOMS: atom_id res chain seq x y z
N LEU A 1 20.26 -3.22 -18.97
CA LEU A 1 18.98 -3.83 -19.35
C LEU A 1 17.81 -3.24 -18.56
N PHE A 2 17.94 -3.13 -17.25
CA PHE A 2 16.89 -2.60 -16.35
C PHE A 2 16.51 -1.15 -16.70
N GLU A 3 17.46 -0.24 -16.80
CA GLU A 3 17.24 1.18 -17.16
C GLU A 3 16.51 1.33 -18.51
N ARG A 4 16.91 0.54 -19.53
CA ARG A 4 16.22 0.56 -20.84
C ARG A 4 14.76 0.09 -20.72
N ARG A 5 14.49 -0.87 -19.83
CA ARG A 5 13.12 -1.30 -19.55
C ARG A 5 12.34 -0.17 -18.87
N MET A 6 12.91 0.49 -17.86
CA MET A 6 12.24 1.58 -17.14
C MET A 6 12.00 2.81 -18.05
N ALA A 7 12.91 3.09 -18.99
CA ALA A 7 12.67 4.11 -20.01
C ALA A 7 11.47 3.79 -20.92
N ALA A 8 11.28 2.52 -21.29
CA ALA A 8 10.09 2.10 -22.03
C ALA A 8 8.81 2.19 -21.18
N VAL A 9 8.89 1.86 -19.88
CA VAL A 9 7.77 2.02 -18.94
C VAL A 9 7.36 3.49 -18.83
N LEU A 10 8.32 4.42 -18.78
CA LEU A 10 8.06 5.86 -18.77
C LEU A 10 7.25 6.30 -20.00
N GLN A 11 7.66 5.87 -21.21
CA GLN A 11 6.92 6.18 -22.44
C GLN A 11 5.50 5.63 -22.42
N VAL A 12 5.30 4.41 -21.88
CA VAL A 12 3.97 3.80 -21.72
C VAL A 12 3.14 4.60 -20.71
N ALA A 13 3.73 5.04 -19.59
CA ALA A 13 3.06 5.87 -18.58
C ALA A 13 2.58 7.20 -19.17
N GLU A 14 3.43 7.88 -19.93
CA GLU A 14 3.09 9.13 -20.62
C GLU A 14 1.95 8.93 -21.63
N TYR A 15 2.01 7.87 -22.41
CA TYR A 15 0.92 7.51 -23.33
C TYR A 15 -0.39 7.26 -22.60
N LYS A 16 -0.37 6.47 -21.52
CA LYS A 16 -1.58 6.20 -20.71
C LYS A 16 -2.15 7.48 -20.10
N ARG A 17 -1.28 8.37 -19.60
CA ARG A 17 -1.71 9.67 -19.07
C ARG A 17 -2.41 10.51 -20.13
N ALA A 18 -1.84 10.60 -21.31
CA ALA A 18 -2.41 11.37 -22.42
C ALA A 18 -3.77 10.85 -22.91
N HIS A 19 -4.04 9.53 -22.71
CA HIS A 19 -5.24 8.87 -23.22
C HIS A 19 -6.21 8.43 -22.08
N GLY A 20 -5.95 8.82 -20.83
CA GLY A 20 -6.80 8.43 -19.67
C GLY A 20 -6.87 6.92 -19.41
N LEU A 21 -5.86 6.15 -19.81
CA LEU A 21 -5.86 4.70 -19.67
C LEU A 21 -5.44 4.25 -18.25
N PRO A 22 -5.98 3.13 -17.75
CA PRO A 22 -5.60 2.59 -16.44
C PRO A 22 -4.17 2.03 -16.44
N ILE A 23 -3.55 2.03 -15.25
CA ILE A 23 -2.24 1.37 -15.05
C ILE A 23 -2.39 -0.15 -15.18
N TYR A 24 -3.44 -0.70 -14.59
CA TYR A 24 -3.72 -2.12 -14.54
C TYR A 24 -4.67 -2.57 -15.65
N ASP A 25 -4.30 -3.64 -16.35
CA ASP A 25 -5.13 -4.35 -17.34
C ASP A 25 -4.91 -5.85 -17.16
N ALA A 26 -5.84 -6.52 -16.47
CA ALA A 26 -5.77 -7.92 -16.11
C ALA A 26 -5.66 -8.85 -17.34
N ALA A 27 -6.40 -8.57 -18.39
CA ALA A 27 -6.40 -9.39 -19.61
C ALA A 27 -5.05 -9.32 -20.32
N ARG A 28 -4.48 -8.12 -20.41
CA ARG A 28 -3.16 -7.89 -20.99
C ARG A 28 -2.05 -8.54 -20.16
N GLU A 29 -2.10 -8.43 -18.82
CA GLU A 29 -1.11 -9.04 -17.94
C GLU A 29 -1.11 -10.57 -18.08
N THR A 30 -2.28 -11.19 -18.07
CA THR A 30 -2.41 -12.65 -18.29
C THR A 30 -1.83 -13.06 -19.63
N ALA A 31 -2.15 -12.34 -20.71
CA ALA A 31 -1.61 -12.64 -22.03
C ALA A 31 -0.08 -12.51 -22.10
N VAL A 32 0.50 -11.54 -21.40
CA VAL A 32 1.96 -11.35 -21.31
C VAL A 32 2.60 -12.53 -20.58
N LEU A 33 2.03 -12.99 -19.45
CA LEU A 33 2.55 -14.13 -18.69
C LEU A 33 2.52 -15.42 -19.49
N GLU A 34 1.40 -15.71 -20.16
CA GLU A 34 1.27 -16.91 -20.98
C GLU A 34 2.26 -16.90 -22.16
N LYS A 35 2.37 -15.78 -22.85
CA LYS A 35 3.33 -15.61 -23.95
C LYS A 35 4.79 -15.73 -23.47
N ALA A 36 5.10 -15.23 -22.28
CA ALA A 36 6.42 -15.37 -21.69
C ALA A 36 6.74 -16.83 -21.33
N ALA A 37 5.81 -17.51 -20.65
CA ALA A 37 5.96 -18.92 -20.26
C ALA A 37 6.12 -19.85 -21.46
N ALA A 38 5.42 -19.58 -22.57
CA ALA A 38 5.52 -20.38 -23.79
C ALA A 38 6.92 -20.40 -24.42
N ARG A 39 7.76 -19.38 -24.11
CA ARG A 39 9.15 -19.31 -24.61
C ARG A 39 10.12 -20.21 -23.82
N ILE A 40 9.70 -20.71 -22.65
CA ILE A 40 10.53 -21.57 -21.80
C ILE A 40 10.38 -23.02 -22.25
N GLN A 41 11.49 -23.63 -22.66
CA GLN A 41 11.52 -25.00 -23.18
C GLN A 41 11.17 -26.02 -22.10
N SER A 42 11.72 -25.88 -20.88
CA SER A 42 11.44 -26.79 -19.76
C SER A 42 10.08 -26.48 -19.12
N PRO A 43 9.10 -27.43 -19.17
CA PRO A 43 7.81 -27.22 -18.53
C PRO A 43 7.90 -26.99 -17.04
N ALA A 44 8.87 -27.61 -16.35
CA ALA A 44 9.06 -27.45 -14.89
C ALA A 44 9.49 -26.05 -14.49
N LEU A 45 10.13 -25.28 -15.38
CA LEU A 45 10.57 -23.90 -15.10
C LEU A 45 9.52 -22.85 -15.44
N ARG A 46 8.47 -23.20 -16.17
CA ARG A 46 7.44 -22.22 -16.58
C ARG A 46 6.76 -21.49 -15.44
N PRO A 47 6.35 -22.15 -14.33
CA PRO A 47 5.74 -21.46 -13.20
C PRO A 47 6.68 -20.40 -12.60
N TYR A 48 7.92 -20.77 -12.31
CA TYR A 48 8.92 -19.85 -11.76
C TYR A 48 9.23 -18.67 -12.68
N TYR A 49 9.18 -18.90 -13.98
CA TYR A 49 9.37 -17.81 -14.94
C TYR A 49 8.17 -16.89 -15.01
N LYS A 50 6.94 -17.38 -14.83
CA LYS A 50 5.73 -16.55 -14.68
C LYS A 50 5.87 -15.65 -13.47
N ASP A 51 6.27 -16.18 -12.30
CA ASP A 51 6.48 -15.40 -11.08
C ASP A 51 7.55 -14.32 -11.28
N HIS A 52 8.65 -14.67 -11.95
CA HIS A 52 9.69 -13.68 -12.28
C HIS A 52 9.15 -12.57 -13.18
N VAL A 53 8.39 -12.89 -14.22
CA VAL A 53 7.79 -11.89 -15.13
C VAL A 53 6.74 -11.06 -14.40
N GLN A 54 5.94 -11.66 -13.50
CA GLN A 54 4.98 -10.94 -12.67
C GLN A 54 5.69 -9.90 -11.82
N ASN A 55 6.74 -10.28 -11.09
CA ASN A 55 7.55 -9.36 -10.29
C ASN A 55 8.11 -8.19 -11.13
N LEU A 56 8.56 -8.47 -12.35
CA LEU A 56 9.03 -7.41 -13.26
C LEU A 56 7.91 -6.45 -13.68
N MET A 57 6.68 -6.96 -13.85
CA MET A 57 5.52 -6.11 -14.16
C MET A 57 5.11 -5.28 -12.94
N ASP A 58 5.17 -5.86 -11.73
CA ASP A 58 4.81 -5.15 -10.50
C ASP A 58 5.78 -4.00 -10.21
N VAL A 59 7.08 -4.20 -10.39
CA VAL A 59 8.08 -3.12 -10.32
C VAL A 59 7.80 -2.03 -11.37
N ALA A 60 7.43 -2.41 -12.60
CA ALA A 60 7.09 -1.45 -13.65
C ALA A 60 5.84 -0.63 -13.29
N LYS A 61 4.78 -1.28 -12.76
CA LYS A 61 3.56 -0.60 -12.29
C LYS A 61 3.82 0.37 -11.14
N GLN A 62 4.67 -0.02 -10.19
CA GLN A 62 5.07 0.87 -9.08
C GLN A 62 5.75 2.14 -9.62
N TYR A 63 6.70 2.00 -10.54
CA TYR A 63 7.37 3.15 -11.16
C TYR A 63 6.40 4.01 -11.99
N GLU A 64 5.52 3.38 -12.77
CA GLU A 64 4.48 4.05 -13.53
C GLU A 64 3.55 4.87 -12.63
N ALA A 65 3.13 4.31 -11.49
CA ALA A 65 2.30 5.01 -10.51
C ALA A 65 3.00 6.26 -9.94
N VAL A 66 4.30 6.18 -9.65
CA VAL A 66 5.10 7.34 -9.22
C VAL A 66 5.13 8.42 -10.30
N VAL A 67 5.46 8.04 -11.53
CA VAL A 67 5.56 8.97 -12.67
C VAL A 67 4.23 9.67 -12.99
N LEU A 68 3.13 8.94 -12.82
CA LEU A 68 1.77 9.47 -13.02
C LEU A 68 1.24 10.28 -11.84
N GLY A 69 2.00 10.40 -10.74
CA GLY A 69 1.54 11.04 -9.51
C GLY A 69 0.44 10.25 -8.78
N ARG A 70 0.28 8.97 -9.08
CA ARG A 70 -0.73 8.06 -8.50
C ARG A 70 -0.14 7.14 -7.44
N ASN A 71 0.88 7.61 -6.72
CA ASN A 71 1.58 6.81 -5.70
C ASN A 71 1.32 7.30 -4.28
N ARG A 72 0.26 8.08 -4.06
CA ARG A 72 -0.11 8.59 -2.75
C ARG A 72 -0.90 7.54 -1.99
N ALA A 73 -0.57 7.35 -0.72
CA ALA A 73 -1.32 6.52 0.21
C ALA A 73 -1.71 7.36 1.43
N ALA A 74 -3.02 7.42 1.70
CA ALA A 74 -3.60 8.18 2.80
C ALA A 74 -3.56 7.36 4.10
N TYR A 75 -3.34 8.01 5.23
CA TYR A 75 -3.47 7.41 6.55
C TYR A 75 -3.94 8.44 7.57
N GLN A 76 -4.58 7.99 8.64
CA GLN A 76 -5.01 8.87 9.72
C GLN A 76 -3.91 8.99 10.77
N GLY A 77 -3.69 10.23 11.25
CA GLY A 77 -2.80 10.55 12.36
C GLY A 77 -1.46 11.14 11.92
N VAL A 78 -0.47 11.04 12.78
CA VAL A 78 0.86 11.66 12.58
C VAL A 78 1.88 10.64 12.07
N GLU A 79 3.02 11.13 11.60
CA GLU A 79 4.15 10.28 11.24
C GLU A 79 4.61 9.46 12.47
N GLY A 80 4.84 8.16 12.26
CA GLY A 80 5.15 7.21 13.33
C GLY A 80 3.94 6.60 14.03
N ALA A 81 2.71 7.05 13.75
CA ALA A 81 1.50 6.37 14.21
C ALA A 81 1.36 4.97 13.61
N PHE A 82 0.57 4.09 14.22
CA PHE A 82 0.41 2.71 13.76
C PHE A 82 -0.06 2.61 12.31
N ALA A 83 -0.97 3.46 11.88
CA ALA A 83 -1.42 3.52 10.50
C ALA A 83 -0.28 3.91 9.54
N HIS A 84 0.61 4.85 9.93
CA HIS A 84 1.79 5.19 9.15
C HIS A 84 2.78 4.04 9.05
N ILE A 85 3.03 3.32 10.15
CA ILE A 85 3.94 2.15 10.17
C ILE A 85 3.37 1.04 9.26
N ALA A 86 2.08 0.74 9.36
CA ALA A 86 1.40 -0.22 8.51
C ALA A 86 1.47 0.19 7.03
N LEU A 87 1.24 1.48 6.73
CA LEU A 87 1.36 2.02 5.37
C LEU A 87 2.76 1.79 4.79
N ARG A 88 3.81 2.06 5.58
CA ARG A 88 5.19 1.85 5.14
C ARG A 88 5.54 0.39 4.91
N ALA A 89 4.94 -0.52 5.67
CA ALA A 89 5.12 -1.95 5.48
C ALA A 89 4.39 -2.45 4.20
N LEU A 90 3.14 -2.02 3.99
CA LEU A 90 2.34 -2.39 2.82
C LEU A 90 2.82 -1.71 1.53
N PHE A 91 3.19 -0.44 1.62
CA PHE A 91 3.49 0.42 0.46
C PHE A 91 4.80 1.20 0.67
N PRO A 92 5.96 0.51 0.71
CA PRO A 92 7.25 1.15 1.07
C PRO A 92 7.67 2.30 0.15
N HIS A 93 7.18 2.32 -1.09
CA HIS A 93 7.50 3.33 -2.09
C HIS A 93 6.40 4.39 -2.26
N ALA A 94 5.31 4.32 -1.50
CA ALA A 94 4.24 5.30 -1.59
C ALA A 94 4.62 6.64 -0.92
N GLU A 95 4.11 7.73 -1.46
CA GLU A 95 4.05 9.01 -0.76
C GLU A 95 2.97 8.90 0.32
N ALA A 96 3.37 8.87 1.59
CA ALA A 96 2.43 8.81 2.71
C ALA A 96 1.83 10.19 2.97
N VAL A 97 0.51 10.29 2.96
CA VAL A 97 -0.23 11.53 3.19
C VAL A 97 -1.09 11.39 4.44
N SER A 98 -0.82 12.24 5.42
CA SER A 98 -1.53 12.28 6.69
C SER A 98 -2.86 13.02 6.56
N TYR A 99 -3.89 12.47 7.20
CA TYR A 99 -5.20 13.09 7.35
C TYR A 99 -5.63 13.09 8.83
N PRO A 100 -6.39 14.09 9.29
CA PRO A 100 -6.85 14.18 10.68
C PRO A 100 -7.80 13.06 11.09
N THR A 101 -8.68 12.64 10.18
CA THR A 101 -9.76 11.68 10.46
C THR A 101 -9.78 10.53 9.48
N TRP A 102 -10.45 9.44 9.83
CA TRP A 102 -10.67 8.31 8.93
C TRP A 102 -11.60 8.68 7.77
N ASP A 103 -12.63 9.50 8.00
CA ASP A 103 -13.52 10.04 6.96
C ASP A 103 -12.70 10.69 5.85
N GLU A 104 -11.77 11.57 6.20
CA GLU A 104 -10.90 12.25 5.22
C GLU A 104 -9.98 11.28 4.46
N VAL A 105 -9.57 10.16 5.09
CA VAL A 105 -8.82 9.10 4.40
C VAL A 105 -9.70 8.42 3.34
N PHE A 106 -10.95 8.08 3.68
CA PHE A 106 -11.90 7.49 2.74
C PHE A 106 -12.23 8.46 1.60
N ASP A 107 -12.53 9.71 1.93
CA ASP A 107 -12.79 10.77 0.95
C ASP A 107 -11.62 10.96 -0.02
N ALA A 108 -10.39 11.00 0.49
CA ALA A 108 -9.19 11.17 -0.32
C ALA A 108 -9.00 10.03 -1.33
N VAL A 109 -9.38 8.80 -0.98
CA VAL A 109 -9.31 7.67 -1.89
C VAL A 109 -10.46 7.72 -2.90
N GLU A 110 -11.66 8.03 -2.47
CA GLU A 110 -12.85 8.09 -3.34
C GLU A 110 -12.76 9.21 -4.37
N HIS A 111 -12.23 10.38 -3.98
CA HIS A 111 -11.98 11.51 -4.89
C HIS A 111 -10.71 11.36 -5.75
N GLY A 112 -9.86 10.36 -5.45
CA GLY A 112 -8.64 10.11 -6.21
C GLY A 112 -7.43 10.97 -5.81
N ASP A 113 -7.48 11.67 -4.67
CA ASP A 113 -6.37 12.41 -4.08
C ASP A 113 -5.28 11.46 -3.55
N ALA A 114 -5.69 10.25 -3.17
CA ALA A 114 -4.81 9.14 -2.85
C ALA A 114 -5.25 7.88 -3.62
N ALA A 115 -4.29 7.06 -4.02
CA ALA A 115 -4.59 5.79 -4.71
C ALA A 115 -5.06 4.70 -3.73
N ARG A 116 -4.76 4.85 -2.44
CA ARG A 116 -5.03 3.88 -1.37
C ARG A 116 -5.18 4.60 -0.04
N GLY A 117 -5.95 3.99 0.88
CA GLY A 117 -6.01 4.38 2.29
C GLY A 117 -5.59 3.22 3.19
N VAL A 118 -4.95 3.54 4.30
CA VAL A 118 -4.63 2.58 5.36
C VAL A 118 -5.35 3.00 6.63
N VAL A 119 -6.25 2.15 7.08
CA VAL A 119 -7.10 2.38 8.25
C VAL A 119 -7.06 1.17 9.18
N PRO A 120 -7.22 1.35 10.51
CA PRO A 120 -7.31 0.24 11.43
C PRO A 120 -8.66 -0.46 11.26
N PHE A 121 -8.65 -1.78 11.23
CA PHE A 121 -9.86 -2.60 11.10
C PHE A 121 -10.24 -3.26 12.42
N GLU A 122 -9.26 -3.82 13.10
CA GLU A 122 -9.44 -4.56 14.36
C GLU A 122 -8.23 -4.34 15.27
N ASN A 123 -8.47 -4.44 16.56
CA ASN A 123 -7.44 -4.47 17.59
C ASN A 123 -7.69 -5.69 18.48
N SER A 124 -6.65 -6.49 18.73
CA SER A 124 -6.72 -7.74 19.52
C SER A 124 -7.25 -7.55 20.96
N HIS A 125 -7.23 -6.32 21.50
CA HIS A 125 -7.71 -6.01 22.86
C HIS A 125 -9.08 -5.34 22.85
N ALA A 126 -9.33 -4.45 21.88
CA ALA A 126 -10.55 -3.64 21.80
C ALA A 126 -11.59 -4.20 20.81
N GLY A 127 -11.21 -5.20 19.97
CA GLY A 127 -12.06 -5.74 18.92
C GLY A 127 -12.15 -4.82 17.72
N ASP A 128 -13.27 -4.86 17.02
CA ASP A 128 -13.52 -4.14 15.78
C ASP A 128 -13.52 -2.62 15.97
N VAL A 129 -12.97 -1.92 14.98
CA VAL A 129 -13.05 -0.45 14.92
C VAL A 129 -14.35 -0.06 14.20
N SER A 130 -15.46 -0.02 14.95
CA SER A 130 -16.81 0.16 14.41
C SER A 130 -16.94 1.37 13.49
N ALA A 131 -16.30 2.49 13.83
CA ALA A 131 -16.33 3.70 13.00
C ALA A 131 -15.74 3.47 11.60
N VAL A 132 -14.69 2.64 11.47
CA VAL A 132 -14.10 2.29 10.18
C VAL A 132 -15.00 1.33 9.40
N LEU A 133 -15.68 0.40 10.10
CA LEU A 133 -16.66 -0.49 9.47
C LEU A 133 -17.84 0.30 8.90
N ASP A 134 -18.34 1.30 9.63
CA ASP A 134 -19.40 2.20 9.16
C ASP A 134 -18.95 2.98 7.91
N LEU A 135 -17.68 3.44 7.87
CA LEU A 135 -17.13 4.10 6.69
C LEU A 135 -17.02 3.14 5.50
N CYS A 136 -16.59 1.90 5.71
CA CYS A 136 -16.58 0.89 4.64
C CYS A 136 -18.00 0.67 4.05
N TYR A 137 -19.02 0.69 4.89
CA TYR A 137 -20.42 0.59 4.45
C TYR A 137 -20.89 1.83 3.68
N ASN A 138 -20.48 3.02 4.10
CA ASN A 138 -20.89 4.29 3.51
C ASN A 138 -20.15 4.63 2.20
N HIS A 139 -18.99 3.97 1.94
CA HIS A 139 -18.20 4.16 0.72
C HIS A 139 -18.18 2.88 -0.16
N PRO A 140 -19.32 2.46 -0.74
CA PRO A 140 -19.44 1.19 -1.45
C PRO A 140 -18.62 1.11 -2.75
N ALA A 141 -18.06 2.22 -3.21
CA ALA A 141 -17.16 2.27 -4.37
C ALA A 141 -15.72 1.84 -4.00
N LEU A 142 -15.37 1.81 -2.73
CA LEU A 142 -14.05 1.42 -2.25
C LEU A 142 -14.00 -0.07 -1.90
N TRP A 143 -12.82 -0.66 -2.07
CA TRP A 143 -12.59 -2.08 -1.84
C TRP A 143 -11.42 -2.30 -0.90
N VAL A 144 -11.54 -3.26 0.00
CA VAL A 144 -10.41 -3.78 0.77
C VAL A 144 -9.58 -4.65 -0.16
N VAL A 145 -8.33 -4.25 -0.38
CA VAL A 145 -7.41 -4.90 -1.33
C VAL A 145 -6.29 -5.67 -0.64
N ASP A 146 -6.04 -5.37 0.64
CA ASP A 146 -5.03 -6.07 1.45
C ASP A 146 -5.32 -5.90 2.93
N VAL A 147 -4.77 -6.79 3.78
CA VAL A 147 -4.84 -6.75 5.23
C VAL A 147 -3.44 -6.98 5.79
N TYR A 148 -3.04 -6.20 6.77
CA TYR A 148 -1.74 -6.31 7.41
C TYR A 148 -1.86 -6.39 8.93
N ASP A 149 -1.36 -7.49 9.50
CA ASP A 149 -1.27 -7.67 10.94
C ASP A 149 -0.03 -6.95 11.47
N LEU A 150 -0.24 -5.76 12.07
CA LEU A 150 0.83 -4.97 12.66
C LEU A 150 1.09 -5.45 14.10
N PRO A 151 2.27 -6.04 14.39
CA PRO A 151 2.64 -6.35 15.77
C PRO A 151 2.89 -5.06 16.56
N ILE A 152 2.05 -4.82 17.57
CA ILE A 152 2.14 -3.64 18.43
C ILE A 152 2.85 -4.01 19.73
N SER A 153 3.97 -3.34 20.02
CA SER A 153 4.68 -3.43 21.28
C SER A 153 4.49 -2.15 22.08
N GLN A 154 3.92 -2.27 23.27
CA GLN A 154 3.78 -1.14 24.18
C GLN A 154 5.07 -0.94 24.97
N ASN A 155 5.54 0.30 25.05
CA ASN A 155 6.79 0.65 25.70
C ASN A 155 6.55 1.72 26.78
N LEU A 156 7.15 1.51 27.96
CA LEU A 156 7.16 2.50 29.01
C LEU A 156 8.36 3.44 28.77
N LEU A 157 8.07 4.70 28.48
CA LEU A 157 9.09 5.73 28.26
C LEU A 157 9.39 6.45 29.59
N VAL A 158 10.67 6.55 29.92
CA VAL A 158 11.15 7.21 31.13
C VAL A 158 12.42 8.03 30.83
N LEU A 159 12.78 8.93 31.72
CA LEU A 159 14.06 9.64 31.63
C LEU A 159 15.24 8.67 31.79
N PRO A 160 16.37 8.90 31.10
CA PRO A 160 17.56 8.06 31.23
C PRO A 160 17.97 7.87 32.69
N GLY A 161 18.22 6.62 33.07
CA GLY A 161 18.62 6.26 34.44
C GLY A 161 17.49 6.03 35.43
N THR A 162 16.23 6.24 35.06
CA THR A 162 15.06 5.93 35.90
C THR A 162 14.92 4.42 36.08
N LYS A 163 14.75 3.97 37.32
CA LYS A 163 14.45 2.56 37.64
C LYS A 163 12.93 2.36 37.76
N LEU A 164 12.49 1.14 37.48
CA LEU A 164 11.05 0.79 37.45
C LEU A 164 10.35 1.06 38.78
N ASP A 165 11.03 0.81 39.91
CA ASP A 165 10.56 1.04 41.28
C ASP A 165 10.41 2.54 41.66
N GLN A 166 11.01 3.43 40.87
CA GLN A 166 10.92 4.88 41.07
C GLN A 166 9.72 5.51 40.35
N ILE A 167 9.04 4.78 39.49
CA ILE A 167 7.91 5.29 38.72
C ILE A 167 6.67 5.34 39.61
N LYS A 168 6.13 6.56 39.83
CA LYS A 168 4.94 6.78 40.64
C LYS A 168 3.66 7.02 39.83
N SER A 169 3.84 7.44 38.59
CA SER A 169 2.72 7.77 37.69
C SER A 169 3.06 7.43 36.25
N VAL A 170 2.09 6.89 35.51
CA VAL A 170 2.17 6.59 34.09
C VAL A 170 1.05 7.36 33.40
N TYR A 171 1.38 8.02 32.30
CA TYR A 171 0.43 8.75 31.47
C TYR A 171 0.22 8.03 30.15
N SER A 172 -1.02 7.88 29.73
CA SER A 172 -1.43 7.28 28.47
C SER A 172 -2.64 8.04 27.91
N HIS A 173 -3.14 7.63 26.74
CA HIS A 173 -4.38 8.14 26.20
C HIS A 173 -5.53 8.01 27.19
#